data_ba7e119bec3b114efea360c66af02cdd
#
_entry.id   ba7e119bec3b114efea360c66af02cdd
#
_cell.length_a   1.000
_cell.length_b   1.000
_cell.length_c   1.000
_cell.angle_alpha   90.00
_cell.angle_beta   90.00
_cell.angle_gamma   90.00
#
_symmetry.space_group_name_H-M   'P 1'
#
loop_
_entity.id
_entity.type
_entity.pdbx_description
1 polymer ?
#
loop_
_entity_poly.entity_id
_entity_poly.type
_entity_poly.pdbx_seq_one_letter_code
_entity_poly.pdbx_strand_id
1 'polypeptide(L)'
;LFSNFSRRSSILWSGLIALSLLLPYPTSVSAQAVTESSAVAQSSLAAATQIKSGPWGNLLRTPIFLEAPTSMVETYPLPNTTPRWSFPESEAPRLGALFTTLGLSSTLVQTLSEPSLQIREGGWIHFFPPAAAVESLSPEVRARLYIQLGKYPVNEFHQDPVLILSDTIDEWYKSSPLRRELVEKIKDLAYRRGETWAFSDLPILLSYSENETEARAIFKAFTRTRTYLAKLNVTPDLDVIGVREYWSIGGRSFRLKSLEPLLASIQETGRSVELDISHIIPALPRKLIYNYPGSQTAAKGIMPDCHWTSLNFFNYEPHEYLLDPRLATNRVLEDYVPVSPPYTYGDILFFLRAADGDAFHSCLYLADDLVFTKNGRNQLSPWIISTIEDVSRVYLSITEGRIQAYRRKDQFTEATE
;
A
#
# COMPACT_ATOMS: atom_id res chain seq x y z
N LEU A 1 -17.51 -13.67 5.38
CA LEU A 1 -17.69 -12.24 5.04
C LEU A 1 -16.64 -11.68 4.06
N PHE A 2 -15.76 -12.56 3.54
CA PHE A 2 -14.83 -12.21 2.45
C PHE A 2 -15.41 -12.40 1.03
N SER A 3 -16.74 -12.59 0.90
CA SER A 3 -17.35 -13.08 -0.35
C SER A 3 -17.83 -12.02 -1.34
N ASN A 4 -17.67 -10.72 -1.08
CA ASN A 4 -18.30 -9.68 -1.92
C ASN A 4 -17.39 -8.90 -2.87
N PHE A 5 -16.10 -9.24 -2.99
CA PHE A 5 -15.18 -8.55 -3.94
C PHE A 5 -14.87 -9.34 -5.22
N SER A 6 -15.57 -10.46 -5.48
CA SER A 6 -15.22 -11.35 -6.61
C SER A 6 -16.34 -11.58 -7.63
N ARG A 7 -17.32 -10.70 -7.76
CA ARG A 7 -18.33 -10.87 -8.83
C ARG A 7 -18.67 -9.53 -9.45
N ARG A 8 -17.95 -9.16 -10.51
CA ARG A 8 -18.41 -8.48 -11.72
C ARG A 8 -17.25 -7.94 -12.52
N SER A 9 -16.71 -8.74 -13.42
CA SER A 9 -16.14 -8.32 -14.71
C SER A 9 -15.94 -9.56 -15.58
N SER A 10 -17.02 -10.18 -16.02
CA SER A 10 -17.02 -11.06 -17.19
C SER A 10 -17.56 -10.25 -18.36
N ILE A 11 -16.68 -9.62 -19.11
CA ILE A 11 -16.98 -9.19 -20.47
C ILE A 11 -16.12 -10.03 -21.39
N LEU A 12 -16.81 -10.82 -22.19
CA LEU A 12 -16.34 -11.64 -23.30
C LEU A 12 -15.57 -10.78 -24.31
N TRP A 13 -14.36 -11.18 -24.61
CA TRP A 13 -13.70 -10.85 -25.86
C TRP A 13 -13.37 -12.14 -26.59
N SER A 14 -14.17 -12.39 -27.62
CA SER A 14 -13.92 -13.43 -28.61
C SER A 14 -13.05 -12.86 -29.74
N GLY A 15 -11.96 -13.55 -30.01
CA GLY A 15 -11.40 -13.78 -31.32
C GLY A 15 -10.87 -12.62 -32.15
N LEU A 16 -9.55 -12.61 -32.36
CA LEU A 16 -9.02 -12.39 -33.71
C LEU A 16 -7.57 -12.93 -33.79
N ILE A 17 -7.41 -13.96 -34.61
CA ILE A 17 -6.14 -14.52 -35.05
C ILE A 17 -5.58 -13.56 -36.10
N ALA A 18 -4.34 -13.12 -35.98
CA ALA A 18 -3.58 -12.51 -37.03
C ALA A 18 -2.10 -12.88 -36.99
N LEU A 19 -1.73 -13.74 -37.82
CA LEU A 19 -0.63 -13.91 -38.76
C LEU A 19 0.69 -13.17 -38.48
N SER A 20 1.69 -13.95 -38.18
CA SER A 20 3.11 -13.59 -38.07
C SER A 20 3.68 -13.13 -39.42
N LEU A 21 4.29 -11.94 -39.44
CA LEU A 21 5.25 -11.55 -40.49
C LEU A 21 6.59 -11.19 -39.81
N LEU A 22 7.59 -11.99 -40.14
CA LEU A 22 9.00 -11.78 -39.81
C LEU A 22 9.55 -10.59 -40.61
N LEU A 23 10.09 -9.60 -39.92
CA LEU A 23 10.99 -8.60 -40.50
C LEU A 23 12.23 -8.45 -39.63
N PRO A 24 13.42 -8.22 -40.20
CA PRO A 24 14.70 -8.31 -39.48
C PRO A 24 15.01 -7.10 -38.64
N TYR A 25 15.61 -7.35 -37.50
CA TYR A 25 16.11 -6.33 -36.57
C TYR A 25 17.32 -5.58 -37.16
N PRO A 26 17.39 -4.25 -37.07
CA PRO A 26 18.64 -3.53 -37.22
C PRO A 26 19.40 -3.51 -35.88
N THR A 27 20.59 -4.08 -35.89
CA THR A 27 21.60 -3.93 -34.85
C THR A 27 22.25 -2.57 -34.99
N SER A 28 22.04 -1.69 -34.02
CA SER A 28 22.99 -0.69 -33.47
C SER A 28 22.25 0.36 -32.67
N VAL A 29 22.23 0.21 -31.34
CA VAL A 29 21.91 1.31 -30.42
C VAL A 29 23.19 1.65 -29.66
N SER A 30 23.66 2.85 -29.89
CA SER A 30 24.87 3.43 -29.33
C SER A 30 24.75 3.62 -27.81
N ALA A 31 25.81 3.27 -27.09
CA ALA A 31 25.95 3.35 -25.64
C ALA A 31 26.22 4.79 -25.18
N GLN A 32 25.27 5.71 -25.27
CA GLN A 32 25.42 7.10 -24.80
C GLN A 32 24.30 7.67 -23.94
N ALA A 33 23.33 6.86 -23.49
CA ALA A 33 22.17 7.34 -22.71
C ALA A 33 22.14 6.89 -21.23
N VAL A 34 23.23 6.37 -20.66
CA VAL A 34 23.22 5.82 -19.29
C VAL A 34 23.84 6.75 -18.24
N THR A 35 24.41 7.91 -18.64
CA THR A 35 25.17 8.74 -17.69
C THR A 35 24.41 9.92 -17.09
N GLU A 36 23.21 10.25 -17.50
CA GLU A 36 22.47 11.41 -16.94
C GLU A 36 21.41 11.08 -15.91
N SER A 37 21.07 9.79 -15.72
CA SER A 37 20.04 9.39 -14.74
C SER A 37 20.56 9.26 -13.30
N SER A 38 21.87 9.25 -13.08
CA SER A 38 22.45 9.04 -11.74
C SER A 38 22.62 10.30 -10.91
N ALA A 39 22.55 11.49 -11.49
CA ALA A 39 22.80 12.75 -10.79
C ALA A 39 21.57 13.37 -10.10
N VAL A 40 20.36 12.99 -10.50
CA VAL A 40 19.12 13.53 -9.91
C VAL A 40 18.67 12.75 -8.66
N ALA A 41 19.16 11.53 -8.46
CA ALA A 41 18.79 10.68 -7.33
C ALA A 41 19.53 11.02 -6.02
N GLN A 42 20.49 11.92 -6.02
CA GLN A 42 21.35 12.17 -4.85
C GLN A 42 20.96 13.37 -3.95
N SER A 43 19.90 14.11 -4.21
CA SER A 43 19.71 15.40 -3.53
C SER A 43 18.60 15.50 -2.49
N SER A 44 18.01 14.41 -1.99
CA SER A 44 17.21 14.49 -0.75
C SER A 44 16.90 13.12 -0.14
N LEU A 45 17.90 12.33 0.17
CA LEU A 45 17.73 11.25 1.14
C LEU A 45 17.46 11.92 2.48
N ALA A 46 16.25 11.80 3.00
CA ALA A 46 15.98 12.11 4.40
C ALA A 46 17.02 11.38 5.24
N ALA A 47 17.61 12.07 6.23
CA ALA A 47 18.64 11.47 7.06
C ALA A 47 18.16 10.11 7.60
N ALA A 48 19.00 9.08 7.45
CA ALA A 48 18.69 7.77 8.02
C ALA A 48 18.44 7.91 9.51
N THR A 49 17.31 7.37 9.98
CA THR A 49 16.97 7.38 11.41
C THR A 49 17.35 6.05 11.99
N GLN A 50 18.16 6.06 13.05
CA GLN A 50 18.47 4.85 13.80
C GLN A 50 17.21 4.39 14.51
N ILE A 51 16.83 3.12 14.32
CA ILE A 51 15.79 2.49 15.12
C ILE A 51 16.39 1.97 16.42
N LYS A 52 15.55 1.67 17.39
CA LYS A 52 15.99 1.15 18.68
C LYS A 52 16.86 -0.09 18.52
N SER A 53 18.05 -0.10 19.12
CA SER A 53 18.90 -1.27 19.14
C SER A 53 18.27 -2.40 19.93
N GLY A 54 18.41 -3.63 19.47
CA GLY A 54 17.82 -4.80 20.08
C GLY A 54 18.49 -6.09 19.65
N PRO A 55 17.88 -7.25 19.90
CA PRO A 55 18.44 -8.54 19.48
C PRO A 55 18.62 -8.65 17.96
N TRP A 56 17.93 -7.80 17.18
CA TRP A 56 18.09 -7.67 15.73
C TRP A 56 19.36 -6.93 15.30
N GLY A 57 20.12 -6.39 16.24
CA GLY A 57 21.27 -5.52 16.03
C GLY A 57 20.90 -4.04 15.95
N ASN A 58 21.78 -3.24 15.36
CA ASN A 58 21.59 -1.81 15.15
C ASN A 58 21.05 -1.58 13.73
N LEU A 59 19.76 -1.27 13.59
CA LEU A 59 19.18 -0.99 12.30
C LEU A 59 19.10 0.52 12.04
N LEU A 60 19.26 0.88 10.77
CA LEU A 60 18.98 2.21 10.23
C LEU A 60 17.79 2.10 9.30
N ARG A 61 16.85 3.04 9.37
CA ARG A 61 15.74 3.16 8.41
C ARG A 61 15.77 4.48 7.70
N THR A 62 15.52 4.46 6.40
CA THR A 62 15.40 5.65 5.56
C THR A 62 14.08 5.59 4.82
N PRO A 63 13.18 6.57 5.01
CA PRO A 63 11.91 6.60 4.28
C PRO A 63 12.18 6.86 2.79
N ILE A 64 11.54 6.09 1.94
CA ILE A 64 11.51 6.30 0.49
C ILE A 64 10.07 6.21 -0.01
N PHE A 65 9.83 6.73 -1.21
CA PHE A 65 8.54 6.68 -1.85
C PHE A 65 8.60 5.86 -3.13
N LEU A 66 7.66 4.95 -3.28
CA LEU A 66 7.45 4.17 -4.50
C LEU A 66 6.22 4.69 -5.24
N GLU A 67 6.30 4.74 -6.55
CA GLU A 67 5.16 4.98 -7.43
C GLU A 67 5.09 3.85 -8.45
N ALA A 68 3.89 3.47 -8.86
CA ALA A 68 3.72 2.39 -9.82
C ALA A 68 4.51 2.65 -11.12
N PRO A 69 5.12 1.63 -11.72
CA PRO A 69 5.81 1.77 -13.00
C PRO A 69 4.93 2.41 -14.07
N THR A 70 5.49 3.28 -14.89
CA THR A 70 4.75 3.98 -15.95
C THR A 70 4.01 3.01 -16.87
N SER A 71 4.64 1.89 -17.23
CA SER A 71 4.02 0.84 -18.04
C SER A 71 2.78 0.21 -17.39
N MET A 72 2.68 0.18 -16.07
CA MET A 72 1.46 -0.26 -15.39
C MET A 72 0.39 0.83 -15.41
N VAL A 73 0.77 2.07 -15.09
CA VAL A 73 -0.14 3.22 -15.09
C VAL A 73 -0.78 3.42 -16.48
N GLU A 74 -0.04 3.22 -17.55
CA GLU A 74 -0.52 3.32 -18.93
C GLU A 74 -1.61 2.31 -19.29
N THR A 75 -1.63 1.15 -18.61
CA THR A 75 -2.65 0.12 -18.86
C THR A 75 -4.00 0.40 -18.18
N TYR A 76 -4.03 1.33 -17.23
CA TYR A 76 -5.25 1.69 -16.52
C TYR A 76 -6.02 2.79 -17.25
N PRO A 77 -7.35 2.69 -17.35
CA PRO A 77 -8.16 3.79 -17.85
C PRO A 77 -8.05 4.97 -16.89
N LEU A 78 -7.86 6.16 -17.42
CA LEU A 78 -7.94 7.36 -16.58
C LEU A 78 -9.38 7.53 -16.09
N PRO A 79 -9.55 7.88 -14.81
CA PRO A 79 -10.87 8.19 -14.27
C PRO A 79 -11.52 9.36 -14.99
N ASN A 80 -12.86 9.40 -14.96
CA ASN A 80 -13.60 10.57 -15.45
C ASN A 80 -13.24 11.80 -14.60
N THR A 81 -13.18 12.97 -15.21
CA THR A 81 -12.89 14.26 -14.56
C THR A 81 -14.11 14.88 -13.85
N THR A 82 -15.29 14.27 -13.99
CA THR A 82 -16.52 14.75 -13.35
C THR A 82 -16.67 14.16 -11.95
N PRO A 83 -16.78 14.98 -10.88
CA PRO A 83 -17.07 14.49 -9.54
C PRO A 83 -18.41 13.75 -9.51
N ARG A 84 -18.46 12.64 -8.76
CA ARG A 84 -19.68 11.84 -8.61
C ARG A 84 -19.85 11.41 -7.16
N TRP A 85 -21.03 11.63 -6.61
CA TRP A 85 -21.45 11.15 -5.30
C TRP A 85 -22.64 10.22 -5.43
N SER A 86 -22.51 8.99 -4.97
CA SER A 86 -23.52 7.95 -5.20
C SER A 86 -24.07 7.44 -3.88
N PHE A 87 -25.39 7.34 -3.80
CA PHE A 87 -26.11 6.82 -2.64
C PHE A 87 -27.12 5.76 -3.10
N PRO A 88 -27.51 4.81 -2.22
CA PRO A 88 -28.62 3.91 -2.52
C PRO A 88 -29.91 4.70 -2.83
N GLU A 89 -30.64 4.33 -3.86
CA GLU A 89 -31.89 5.01 -4.22
C GLU A 89 -32.93 5.00 -3.09
N SER A 90 -32.90 3.96 -2.25
CA SER A 90 -33.74 3.86 -1.05
C SER A 90 -33.51 4.99 -0.03
N GLU A 91 -32.36 5.64 -0.07
CA GLU A 91 -32.04 6.77 0.81
C GLU A 91 -32.46 8.13 0.23
N ALA A 92 -32.86 8.20 -1.04
CA ALA A 92 -33.20 9.44 -1.73
C ALA A 92 -34.12 10.40 -0.93
N PRO A 93 -35.17 9.93 -0.22
CA PRO A 93 -36.05 10.81 0.56
C PRO A 93 -35.35 11.51 1.74
N ARG A 94 -34.22 10.99 2.20
CA ARG A 94 -33.48 11.46 3.38
C ARG A 94 -32.22 12.26 3.01
N LEU A 95 -31.79 12.24 1.74
CA LEU A 95 -30.51 12.80 1.33
C LEU A 95 -30.41 14.31 1.55
N GLY A 96 -31.50 15.06 1.33
CA GLY A 96 -31.50 16.52 1.60
C GLY A 96 -31.22 16.83 3.07
N ALA A 97 -31.89 16.10 4.00
CA ALA A 97 -31.64 16.24 5.42
C ALA A 97 -30.23 15.78 5.81
N LEU A 98 -29.76 14.69 5.21
CA LEU A 98 -28.40 14.17 5.41
C LEU A 98 -27.36 15.21 4.99
N PHE A 99 -27.45 15.79 3.80
CA PHE A 99 -26.53 16.81 3.31
C PHE A 99 -26.47 18.02 4.23
N THR A 100 -27.65 18.49 4.71
CA THR A 100 -27.70 19.57 5.68
C THR A 100 -27.00 19.20 7.00
N THR A 101 -27.23 17.99 7.50
CA THR A 101 -26.58 17.49 8.73
C THR A 101 -25.06 17.36 8.56
N LEU A 102 -24.59 16.99 7.37
CA LEU A 102 -23.16 16.92 7.04
C LEU A 102 -22.52 18.31 6.91
N GLY A 103 -23.33 19.38 6.81
CA GLY A 103 -22.87 20.76 6.77
C GLY A 103 -22.76 21.34 5.35
N LEU A 104 -23.42 20.73 4.34
CA LEU A 104 -23.50 21.33 3.02
C LEU A 104 -24.38 22.62 3.09
N SER A 105 -23.99 23.65 2.35
CA SER A 105 -24.79 24.88 2.27
C SER A 105 -26.16 24.62 1.65
N SER A 106 -27.15 25.40 2.06
CA SER A 106 -28.51 25.30 1.50
C SER A 106 -28.51 25.47 -0.02
N THR A 107 -27.67 26.35 -0.54
CA THR A 107 -27.49 26.56 -1.99
C THR A 107 -27.01 25.31 -2.67
N LEU A 108 -25.98 24.64 -2.13
CA LEU A 108 -25.46 23.39 -2.71
C LEU A 108 -26.50 22.26 -2.64
N VAL A 109 -27.23 22.12 -1.53
CA VAL A 109 -28.30 21.14 -1.40
C VAL A 109 -29.40 21.39 -2.44
N GLN A 110 -29.76 22.65 -2.69
CA GLN A 110 -30.73 23.00 -3.73
C GLN A 110 -30.18 22.67 -5.13
N THR A 111 -28.94 23.04 -5.44
CA THR A 111 -28.26 22.70 -6.69
C THR A 111 -28.24 21.19 -6.93
N LEU A 112 -27.89 20.38 -5.92
CA LEU A 112 -27.89 18.93 -6.02
C LEU A 112 -29.31 18.34 -6.25
N SER A 113 -30.36 19.10 -5.96
CA SER A 113 -31.75 18.68 -6.19
C SER A 113 -32.19 18.89 -7.64
N GLU A 114 -31.41 19.56 -8.47
CA GLU A 114 -31.70 19.77 -9.88
C GLU A 114 -31.65 18.44 -10.66
N PRO A 115 -32.69 18.10 -11.45
CA PRO A 115 -32.73 16.85 -12.20
C PRO A 115 -31.55 16.66 -13.17
N SER A 116 -31.00 17.76 -13.71
CA SER A 116 -29.85 17.73 -14.62
C SER A 116 -28.55 17.26 -13.97
N LEU A 117 -28.46 17.33 -12.65
CA LEU A 117 -27.29 16.91 -11.88
C LEU A 117 -27.47 15.53 -11.20
N GLN A 118 -28.55 14.82 -11.57
CA GLN A 118 -28.84 13.51 -11.00
C GLN A 118 -29.08 12.47 -12.09
N ILE A 119 -28.58 11.27 -11.85
CA ILE A 119 -28.92 10.08 -12.63
C ILE A 119 -29.32 8.97 -11.67
N ARG A 120 -30.44 8.28 -11.96
CA ARG A 120 -30.89 7.12 -11.20
C ARG A 120 -30.67 5.89 -12.06
N GLU A 121 -29.82 5.00 -11.59
CA GLU A 121 -29.45 3.80 -12.33
C GLU A 121 -29.03 2.68 -11.39
N GLY A 122 -29.47 1.46 -11.68
CA GLY A 122 -29.03 0.25 -10.95
C GLY A 122 -29.30 0.25 -9.44
N GLY A 123 -30.36 0.97 -8.97
CA GLY A 123 -30.67 1.10 -7.55
C GLY A 123 -29.84 2.17 -6.82
N TRP A 124 -29.14 2.99 -7.57
CA TRP A 124 -28.36 4.12 -7.09
C TRP A 124 -28.89 5.45 -7.59
N ILE A 125 -28.72 6.48 -6.80
CA ILE A 125 -28.82 7.87 -7.21
C ILE A 125 -27.41 8.46 -7.25
N HIS A 126 -27.00 8.95 -8.41
CA HIS A 126 -25.72 9.57 -8.66
C HIS A 126 -25.90 11.07 -8.77
N PHE A 127 -25.20 11.82 -7.96
CA PHE A 127 -25.11 13.28 -8.03
C PHE A 127 -23.81 13.66 -8.73
N PHE A 128 -23.88 14.68 -9.58
CA PHE A 128 -22.74 15.24 -10.31
C PHE A 128 -22.54 16.69 -9.90
N PRO A 129 -21.97 16.94 -8.70
CA PRO A 129 -21.78 18.30 -8.23
C PRO A 129 -20.82 19.06 -9.16
N PRO A 130 -21.05 20.36 -9.38
CA PRO A 130 -20.07 21.23 -10.05
C PRO A 130 -18.73 21.20 -9.31
N ALA A 131 -17.60 21.12 -10.04
CA ALA A 131 -16.27 21.08 -9.44
C ALA A 131 -16.04 22.23 -8.45
N ALA A 132 -16.42 23.47 -8.82
CA ALA A 132 -16.30 24.64 -7.96
C ALA A 132 -17.08 24.49 -6.63
N ALA A 133 -18.23 23.81 -6.63
CA ALA A 133 -18.98 23.53 -5.41
C ALA A 133 -18.27 22.54 -4.49
N VAL A 134 -17.64 21.52 -5.07
CA VAL A 134 -16.80 20.54 -4.33
C VAL A 134 -15.56 21.24 -3.77
N GLU A 135 -14.90 22.07 -4.55
CA GLU A 135 -13.72 22.83 -4.14
C GLU A 135 -14.02 23.80 -2.97
N SER A 136 -15.23 24.37 -2.94
CA SER A 136 -15.66 25.29 -1.88
C SER A 136 -15.99 24.61 -0.54
N LEU A 137 -16.02 23.28 -0.46
CA LEU A 137 -16.25 22.57 0.80
C LEU A 137 -15.09 22.78 1.78
N SER A 138 -15.44 23.11 3.03
CA SER A 138 -14.40 23.11 4.07
C SER A 138 -13.85 21.70 4.31
N PRO A 139 -12.61 21.55 4.78
CA PRO A 139 -12.02 20.23 5.07
C PRO A 139 -12.89 19.37 6.00
N GLU A 140 -13.58 19.99 6.97
CA GLU A 140 -14.43 19.28 7.94
C GLU A 140 -15.73 18.78 7.28
N VAL A 141 -16.35 19.57 6.41
CA VAL A 141 -17.55 19.17 5.65
C VAL A 141 -17.17 18.06 4.69
N ARG A 142 -16.04 18.22 3.99
CA ARG A 142 -15.50 17.22 3.08
C ARG A 142 -15.24 15.91 3.82
N ALA A 143 -14.60 15.94 4.98
CA ALA A 143 -14.34 14.74 5.78
C ALA A 143 -15.63 14.00 6.13
N ARG A 144 -16.64 14.69 6.66
CA ARG A 144 -17.92 14.07 7.02
C ARG A 144 -18.64 13.46 5.82
N LEU A 145 -18.71 14.19 4.71
CA LEU A 145 -19.36 13.75 3.48
C LEU A 145 -18.63 12.52 2.90
N TYR A 146 -17.30 12.56 2.82
CA TYR A 146 -16.52 11.50 2.19
C TYR A 146 -16.46 10.23 3.04
N ILE A 147 -16.48 10.34 4.36
CA ILE A 147 -16.69 9.19 5.25
C ILE A 147 -18.06 8.54 4.98
N GLN A 148 -19.10 9.35 4.75
CA GLN A 148 -20.43 8.82 4.43
C GLN A 148 -20.45 8.16 3.04
N LEU A 149 -19.86 8.79 2.02
CA LEU A 149 -19.74 8.23 0.67
C LEU A 149 -18.91 6.95 0.64
N GLY A 150 -17.85 6.88 1.44
CA GLY A 150 -16.99 5.70 1.55
C GLY A 150 -17.65 4.44 2.11
N LYS A 151 -18.85 4.54 2.66
CA LYS A 151 -19.65 3.36 3.07
C LYS A 151 -20.16 2.55 1.87
N TYR A 152 -20.20 3.15 0.69
CA TYR A 152 -20.76 2.56 -0.53
C TYR A 152 -19.66 2.29 -1.55
N PRO A 153 -19.43 1.01 -1.94
CA PRO A 153 -18.34 0.62 -2.85
C PRO A 153 -18.36 1.28 -4.23
N VAL A 154 -19.51 1.81 -4.66
CA VAL A 154 -19.64 2.55 -5.90
C VAL A 154 -18.86 3.90 -5.91
N ASN A 155 -18.48 4.39 -4.73
CA ASN A 155 -17.68 5.59 -4.55
C ASN A 155 -16.22 5.23 -4.25
N GLU A 156 -15.54 4.63 -5.21
CA GLU A 156 -14.21 4.02 -5.06
C GLU A 156 -13.19 4.96 -4.40
N PHE A 157 -13.07 6.21 -4.88
CA PHE A 157 -12.11 7.18 -4.33
C PHE A 157 -12.44 7.68 -2.91
N HIS A 158 -13.70 7.57 -2.49
CA HIS A 158 -14.09 7.91 -1.12
C HIS A 158 -13.97 6.72 -0.17
N GLN A 159 -14.18 5.51 -0.70
CA GLN A 159 -13.98 4.28 0.04
C GLN A 159 -12.47 4.05 0.30
N ASP A 160 -11.67 4.17 -0.75
CA ASP A 160 -10.22 3.96 -0.72
C ASP A 160 -9.48 5.25 -1.11
N PRO A 161 -9.51 6.29 -0.25
CA PRO A 161 -8.80 7.53 -0.51
C PRO A 161 -7.30 7.33 -0.49
N VAL A 162 -6.57 8.20 -1.15
CA VAL A 162 -5.12 8.29 -0.96
C VAL A 162 -4.84 8.78 0.46
N LEU A 163 -4.12 7.99 1.24
CA LEU A 163 -3.68 8.34 2.57
C LEU A 163 -2.25 8.89 2.54
N ILE A 164 -2.07 10.09 3.06
CA ILE A 164 -0.80 10.80 3.10
C ILE A 164 -0.21 10.59 4.50
N LEU A 165 0.77 9.69 4.60
CA LEU A 165 1.37 9.23 5.86
C LEU A 165 2.56 10.10 6.29
N SER A 166 2.68 11.34 5.81
CA SER A 166 3.65 12.32 6.28
C SER A 166 2.99 13.43 7.07
N ASP A 167 3.78 14.18 7.82
CA ASP A 167 3.29 15.29 8.63
C ASP A 167 2.69 16.39 7.76
N THR A 168 3.26 16.59 6.58
CA THR A 168 2.79 17.57 5.60
C THR A 168 2.59 16.97 4.22
N ILE A 169 1.68 17.57 3.44
CA ILE A 169 1.45 17.18 2.04
C ILE A 169 2.66 17.55 1.17
N ASP A 170 3.34 18.65 1.50
CA ASP A 170 4.57 19.04 0.81
C ASP A 170 5.67 18.00 0.92
N GLU A 171 5.86 17.43 2.10
CA GLU A 171 6.84 16.37 2.30
C GLU A 171 6.49 15.13 1.49
N TRP A 172 5.21 14.75 1.48
CA TRP A 172 4.74 13.62 0.70
C TRP A 172 5.03 13.75 -0.79
N TYR A 173 4.84 14.95 -1.36
CA TYR A 173 5.03 15.22 -2.78
C TYR A 173 6.37 15.89 -3.12
N LYS A 174 7.29 16.08 -2.17
CA LYS A 174 8.57 16.78 -2.36
C LYS A 174 9.41 16.27 -3.53
N SER A 175 9.41 14.95 -3.75
CA SER A 175 10.14 14.30 -4.86
C SER A 175 9.21 13.86 -6.01
N SER A 176 7.97 14.30 -6.02
CA SER A 176 7.01 14.03 -7.09
C SER A 176 7.27 14.96 -8.29
N PRO A 177 7.04 14.51 -9.54
CA PRO A 177 7.12 15.36 -10.71
C PRO A 177 5.89 16.28 -10.89
N LEU A 178 4.94 16.29 -9.95
CA LEU A 178 3.76 17.16 -10.01
C LEU A 178 4.13 18.63 -9.98
N ARG A 179 3.48 19.44 -10.81
CA ARG A 179 3.56 20.91 -10.74
C ARG A 179 3.13 21.39 -9.35
N ARG A 180 3.76 22.45 -8.89
CA ARG A 180 3.45 23.03 -7.56
C ARG A 180 1.98 23.40 -7.42
N GLU A 181 1.36 23.92 -8.47
CA GLU A 181 -0.06 24.31 -8.48
C GLU A 181 -0.97 23.09 -8.21
N LEU A 182 -0.62 21.90 -8.72
CA LEU A 182 -1.36 20.67 -8.44
C LEU A 182 -1.18 20.21 -6.99
N VAL A 183 0.02 20.38 -6.42
CA VAL A 183 0.26 20.08 -4.99
C VAL A 183 -0.52 21.03 -4.09
N GLU A 184 -0.57 22.34 -4.42
CA GLU A 184 -1.42 23.29 -3.69
C GLU A 184 -2.90 22.91 -3.80
N LYS A 185 -3.36 22.50 -5.00
CA LYS A 185 -4.74 22.02 -5.17
C LYS A 185 -5.03 20.76 -4.34
N ILE A 186 -4.07 19.85 -4.22
CA ILE A 186 -4.21 18.68 -3.32
C ILE A 186 -4.37 19.14 -1.87
N LYS A 187 -3.61 20.15 -1.42
CA LYS A 187 -3.75 20.70 -0.07
C LYS A 187 -5.14 21.29 0.18
N ASP A 188 -5.66 22.05 -0.81
CA ASP A 188 -7.00 22.67 -0.72
C ASP A 188 -8.11 21.60 -0.62
N LEU A 189 -7.92 20.47 -1.29
CA LEU A 189 -8.88 19.37 -1.37
C LEU A 189 -8.67 18.28 -0.32
N ALA A 190 -7.53 18.28 0.39
CA ALA A 190 -7.26 17.30 1.44
C ALA A 190 -8.17 17.49 2.65
N TYR A 191 -8.42 16.40 3.34
CA TYR A 191 -9.21 16.36 4.57
C TYR A 191 -8.59 15.41 5.59
N ARG A 192 -9.04 15.47 6.84
CA ARG A 192 -8.59 14.54 7.89
C ARG A 192 -9.48 13.30 7.93
N ARG A 193 -8.81 12.13 7.95
CA ARG A 193 -9.40 10.84 8.24
C ARG A 193 -8.70 10.26 9.47
N GLY A 194 -9.32 10.47 10.65
CA GLY A 194 -8.60 10.35 11.91
C GLY A 194 -7.46 11.37 11.97
N GLU A 195 -6.26 10.92 12.30
CA GLU A 195 -5.07 11.76 12.35
C GLU A 195 -4.30 11.85 11.02
N THR A 196 -4.76 11.13 9.99
CA THR A 196 -4.09 11.03 8.70
C THR A 196 -4.72 11.99 7.68
N TRP A 197 -3.91 12.63 6.85
CA TRP A 197 -4.40 13.35 5.69
C TRP A 197 -4.92 12.37 4.65
N ALA A 198 -6.06 12.69 4.06
CA ALA A 198 -6.68 11.90 3.00
C ALA A 198 -7.04 12.80 1.81
N PHE A 199 -7.09 12.20 0.62
CA PHE A 199 -7.48 12.85 -0.61
C PHE A 199 -8.35 11.91 -1.45
N SER A 200 -9.49 12.40 -1.95
CA SER A 200 -10.47 11.62 -2.73
C SER A 200 -10.84 12.25 -4.07
N ASP A 201 -10.50 13.53 -4.28
CA ASP A 201 -10.97 14.32 -5.43
C ASP A 201 -10.06 14.19 -6.65
N LEU A 202 -9.58 12.96 -6.95
CA LEU A 202 -8.79 12.68 -8.16
C LEU A 202 -9.48 13.15 -9.46
N PRO A 203 -10.80 12.98 -9.65
CA PRO A 203 -11.51 13.52 -10.81
C PRO A 203 -11.30 15.03 -11.00
N ILE A 204 -11.38 15.79 -9.91
CA ILE A 204 -11.17 17.26 -9.95
C ILE A 204 -9.72 17.55 -10.31
N LEU A 205 -8.76 16.89 -9.67
CA LEU A 205 -7.34 17.15 -9.94
C LEU A 205 -6.98 16.84 -11.41
N LEU A 206 -7.53 15.77 -11.98
CA LEU A 206 -7.34 15.40 -13.39
C LEU A 206 -7.92 16.45 -14.35
N SER A 207 -8.96 17.22 -13.95
CA SER A 207 -9.50 18.29 -14.78
C SER A 207 -8.54 19.49 -14.93
N TYR A 208 -7.54 19.60 -14.07
CA TYR A 208 -6.47 20.60 -14.16
C TYR A 208 -5.27 20.15 -14.98
N SER A 209 -5.29 18.94 -15.53
CA SER A 209 -4.21 18.46 -16.39
C SER A 209 -4.26 19.16 -17.77
N GLU A 210 -3.10 19.55 -18.27
CA GLU A 210 -2.97 20.23 -19.55
C GLU A 210 -3.07 19.26 -20.75
N ASN A 211 -2.72 17.99 -20.49
CA ASN A 211 -2.71 16.94 -21.50
C ASN A 211 -2.74 15.55 -20.86
N GLU A 212 -2.86 14.52 -21.68
CA GLU A 212 -2.91 13.13 -21.20
C GLU A 212 -1.64 12.70 -20.47
N THR A 213 -0.47 13.16 -20.89
CA THR A 213 0.80 12.83 -20.22
C THR A 213 0.80 13.35 -18.78
N GLU A 214 0.32 14.55 -18.57
CA GLU A 214 0.19 15.11 -17.22
C GLU A 214 -0.90 14.41 -16.41
N ALA A 215 -2.05 14.09 -17.02
CA ALA A 215 -3.08 13.29 -16.37
C ALA A 215 -2.53 11.94 -15.89
N ARG A 216 -1.69 11.28 -16.71
CA ARG A 216 -0.99 10.04 -16.32
C ARG A 216 0.00 10.26 -15.20
N ALA A 217 0.74 11.38 -15.20
CA ALA A 217 1.65 11.73 -14.12
C ALA A 217 0.90 11.98 -12.80
N ILE A 218 -0.25 12.67 -12.85
CA ILE A 218 -1.15 12.84 -11.71
C ILE A 218 -1.59 11.46 -11.19
N PHE A 219 -2.15 10.61 -12.05
CA PHE A 219 -2.62 9.28 -11.65
C PHE A 219 -1.48 8.44 -11.03
N LYS A 220 -0.28 8.49 -11.62
CA LYS A 220 0.91 7.83 -11.07
C LYS A 220 1.25 8.33 -9.66
N ALA A 221 1.24 9.64 -9.43
CA ALA A 221 1.51 10.24 -8.14
C ALA A 221 0.51 9.79 -7.04
N PHE A 222 -0.71 9.39 -7.42
CA PHE A 222 -1.70 8.82 -6.51
C PHE A 222 -1.45 7.35 -6.15
N THR A 223 -0.57 6.66 -6.87
CA THR A 223 -0.09 5.32 -6.47
C THR A 223 1.05 5.39 -5.45
N ARG A 224 1.47 6.61 -5.07
CA ARG A 224 2.61 6.85 -4.19
C ARG A 224 2.42 6.16 -2.84
N THR A 225 3.43 5.39 -2.45
CA THR A 225 3.44 4.60 -1.22
C THR A 225 4.74 4.84 -0.48
N ARG A 226 4.67 5.19 0.82
CA ARG A 226 5.85 5.27 1.68
C ARG A 226 6.30 3.87 2.06
N THR A 227 7.60 3.64 1.98
CA THR A 227 8.28 2.45 2.48
C THR A 227 9.63 2.84 3.09
N TYR A 228 10.31 1.90 3.70
CA TYR A 228 11.58 2.15 4.35
C TYR A 228 12.66 1.25 3.77
N LEU A 229 13.81 1.84 3.42
CA LEU A 229 15.06 1.10 3.31
C LEU A 229 15.54 0.81 4.73
N ALA A 230 15.74 -0.45 5.06
CA ALA A 230 16.26 -0.87 6.35
C ALA A 230 17.62 -1.54 6.19
N LYS A 231 18.61 -1.09 6.95
CA LYS A 231 19.98 -1.58 6.88
C LYS A 231 20.48 -1.93 8.26
N LEU A 232 21.12 -3.08 8.40
CA LEU A 232 21.86 -3.46 9.58
C LEU A 232 23.21 -2.72 9.57
N ASN A 233 23.46 -1.91 10.60
CA ASN A 233 24.78 -1.29 10.80
C ASN A 233 25.69 -2.32 11.48
N VAL A 234 26.56 -2.93 10.70
CA VAL A 234 27.55 -3.91 11.15
C VAL A 234 28.77 -3.15 11.65
N THR A 235 28.93 -3.08 12.97
CA THR A 235 30.06 -2.44 13.64
C THR A 235 31.07 -3.50 14.11
N PRO A 236 32.33 -3.14 14.40
CA PRO A 236 33.34 -4.09 14.87
C PRO A 236 32.93 -4.81 16.18
N ASP A 237 32.07 -4.20 16.99
CA ASP A 237 31.57 -4.72 18.27
C ASP A 237 30.19 -5.35 18.20
N LEU A 238 29.63 -5.57 16.99
CA LEU A 238 28.31 -6.21 16.81
C LEU A 238 28.34 -7.64 17.36
N ASP A 239 27.34 -7.99 18.16
CA ASP A 239 27.06 -9.37 18.54
C ASP A 239 26.53 -10.18 17.34
N VAL A 240 27.46 -10.74 16.56
CA VAL A 240 27.14 -11.51 15.35
C VAL A 240 26.29 -12.74 15.68
N ILE A 241 26.56 -13.39 16.81
CA ILE A 241 25.83 -14.60 17.23
C ILE A 241 24.40 -14.25 17.58
N GLY A 242 24.18 -13.26 18.44
CA GLY A 242 22.83 -12.82 18.81
C GLY A 242 22.02 -12.32 17.63
N VAL A 243 22.63 -11.53 16.73
CA VAL A 243 21.99 -11.06 15.49
C VAL A 243 21.61 -12.23 14.58
N ARG A 244 22.51 -13.20 14.41
CA ARG A 244 22.22 -14.44 13.64
C ARG A 244 21.04 -15.18 14.27
N GLU A 245 21.04 -15.39 15.58
CA GLU A 245 19.98 -16.11 16.29
C GLU A 245 18.63 -15.40 16.09
N TYR A 246 18.57 -14.10 16.26
CA TYR A 246 17.35 -13.32 16.03
C TYR A 246 16.78 -13.51 14.63
N TRP A 247 17.60 -13.29 13.60
CA TRP A 247 17.15 -13.38 12.20
C TRP A 247 16.95 -14.81 11.71
N SER A 248 17.28 -15.82 12.52
CA SER A 248 17.03 -17.23 12.26
C SER A 248 15.78 -17.79 12.89
N ILE A 249 15.13 -17.03 13.76
CA ILE A 249 13.91 -17.46 14.43
C ILE A 249 12.90 -17.94 13.37
N GLY A 250 12.42 -19.20 13.56
CA GLY A 250 11.59 -19.86 12.56
C GLY A 250 12.31 -20.94 11.76
N GLY A 251 13.58 -21.28 12.10
CA GLY A 251 14.27 -22.50 11.65
C GLY A 251 14.49 -22.66 10.15
N ARG A 252 14.28 -21.61 9.33
CA ARG A 252 14.15 -21.75 7.87
C ARG A 252 15.08 -20.89 7.07
N SER A 253 16.05 -20.26 7.70
CA SER A 253 16.93 -19.42 6.93
C SER A 253 18.11 -20.25 6.42
N PHE A 254 17.95 -20.82 5.24
CA PHE A 254 19.03 -21.42 4.44
C PHE A 254 20.25 -20.51 4.28
N ARG A 255 20.15 -19.25 4.67
CA ARG A 255 21.17 -18.22 4.51
C ARG A 255 21.96 -17.90 5.76
N LEU A 256 21.57 -18.40 6.90
CA LEU A 256 22.32 -18.16 8.13
C LEU A 256 23.74 -18.70 8.07
N LYS A 257 23.95 -19.83 7.38
CA LYS A 257 25.29 -20.34 7.12
C LYS A 257 26.17 -19.35 6.36
N SER A 258 25.57 -18.43 5.59
CA SER A 258 26.29 -17.39 4.84
C SER A 258 26.34 -16.05 5.57
N LEU A 259 25.36 -15.79 6.45
CA LEU A 259 25.26 -14.50 7.16
C LEU A 259 26.36 -14.34 8.17
N GLU A 260 26.62 -15.33 9.01
CA GLU A 260 27.67 -15.26 10.04
C GLU A 260 29.06 -15.01 9.46
N PRO A 261 29.55 -15.77 8.46
CA PRO A 261 30.83 -15.46 7.81
C PRO A 261 30.89 -14.10 7.15
N LEU A 262 29.76 -13.63 6.58
CA LEU A 262 29.66 -12.29 6.00
C LEU A 262 29.82 -11.20 7.06
N LEU A 263 29.10 -11.30 8.17
CA LEU A 263 29.16 -10.34 9.26
C LEU A 263 30.57 -10.36 9.91
N ALA A 264 31.13 -11.54 10.17
CA ALA A 264 32.47 -11.70 10.70
C ALA A 264 33.53 -11.08 9.79
N SER A 265 33.45 -11.33 8.48
CA SER A 265 34.37 -10.74 7.51
C SER A 265 34.28 -9.20 7.47
N ILE A 266 33.09 -8.63 7.61
CA ILE A 266 32.90 -7.18 7.73
C ILE A 266 33.58 -6.67 9.01
N GLN A 267 33.39 -7.32 10.14
CA GLN A 267 34.02 -6.93 11.40
C GLN A 267 35.54 -6.96 11.34
N GLU A 268 36.15 -7.95 10.66
CA GLU A 268 37.60 -8.05 10.47
C GLU A 268 38.17 -6.83 9.75
N THR A 269 37.35 -6.08 8.98
CA THR A 269 37.82 -4.82 8.35
C THR A 269 38.06 -3.70 9.36
N GLY A 270 37.56 -3.83 10.60
CA GLY A 270 37.60 -2.77 11.62
C GLY A 270 36.75 -1.55 11.29
N ARG A 271 35.88 -1.61 10.29
CA ARG A 271 35.03 -0.51 9.82
C ARG A 271 33.55 -0.85 10.01
N SER A 272 32.74 0.17 10.22
CA SER A 272 31.28 0.02 10.18
C SER A 272 30.80 -0.03 8.73
N VAL A 273 29.91 -0.98 8.44
CA VAL A 273 29.30 -1.19 7.11
C VAL A 273 27.79 -1.33 7.25
N GLU A 274 27.04 -0.67 6.39
CA GLU A 274 25.60 -0.80 6.32
C GLU A 274 25.20 -1.95 5.38
N LEU A 275 24.59 -3.01 5.92
CA LEU A 275 24.09 -4.15 5.17
C LEU A 275 22.57 -4.06 5.01
N ASP A 276 22.07 -3.98 3.78
CA ASP A 276 20.62 -3.96 3.53
C ASP A 276 19.97 -5.26 4.02
N ILE A 277 18.85 -5.15 4.75
CA ILE A 277 18.17 -6.33 5.32
C ILE A 277 17.62 -7.28 4.26
N SER A 278 17.48 -6.86 3.00
CA SER A 278 17.15 -7.74 1.88
C SER A 278 18.15 -8.90 1.73
N HIS A 279 19.39 -8.72 2.21
CA HIS A 279 20.38 -9.79 2.27
C HIS A 279 20.13 -10.80 3.41
N ILE A 280 19.34 -10.43 4.40
CA ILE A 280 19.05 -11.21 5.61
C ILE A 280 17.72 -11.95 5.47
N ILE A 281 16.67 -11.29 4.97
CA ILE A 281 15.34 -11.85 4.83
C ILE A 281 15.29 -13.02 3.83
N PRO A 282 14.29 -13.94 3.92
CA PRO A 282 14.14 -15.10 3.04
C PRO A 282 14.05 -14.75 1.55
N ALA A 283 14.20 -15.77 0.70
CA ALA A 283 14.28 -15.59 -0.76
C ALA A 283 13.01 -14.98 -1.35
N LEU A 284 11.83 -15.40 -0.90
CA LEU A 284 10.56 -14.90 -1.44
C LEU A 284 10.34 -13.42 -1.11
N PRO A 285 10.34 -12.95 0.16
CA PRO A 285 10.18 -11.54 0.45
C PRO A 285 11.26 -10.66 -0.18
N ARG A 286 12.49 -11.18 -0.36
CA ARG A 286 13.54 -10.46 -1.08
C ARG A 286 13.19 -10.23 -2.55
N LYS A 287 12.55 -11.19 -3.22
CA LYS A 287 12.09 -11.03 -4.61
C LYS A 287 10.92 -10.04 -4.70
N LEU A 288 10.13 -9.94 -3.64
CA LEU A 288 8.90 -9.14 -3.61
C LEU A 288 9.13 -7.70 -3.17
N ILE A 289 10.01 -7.49 -2.19
CA ILE A 289 10.21 -6.17 -1.57
C ILE A 289 10.47 -5.08 -2.62
N TYR A 290 9.77 -3.94 -2.50
CA TYR A 290 9.79 -2.78 -3.39
C TYR A 290 9.33 -3.07 -4.83
N ASN A 291 8.77 -4.26 -5.09
CA ASN A 291 8.22 -4.62 -6.38
C ASN A 291 6.69 -4.58 -6.39
N TYR A 292 6.14 -4.57 -7.58
CA TYR A 292 4.71 -4.60 -7.86
C TYR A 292 4.32 -5.98 -8.39
N PRO A 293 3.06 -6.45 -8.19
CA PRO A 293 2.59 -7.69 -8.79
C PRO A 293 2.72 -7.64 -10.32
N GLY A 294 3.31 -8.68 -10.91
CA GLY A 294 3.50 -8.74 -12.36
C GLY A 294 2.17 -8.80 -13.12
N SER A 295 2.19 -8.33 -14.36
CA SER A 295 1.02 -8.33 -15.25
C SER A 295 0.43 -9.72 -15.47
N GLN A 296 1.25 -10.77 -15.50
CA GLN A 296 0.79 -12.15 -15.63
C GLN A 296 0.01 -12.62 -14.39
N THR A 297 0.37 -12.16 -13.20
CA THR A 297 -0.36 -12.44 -11.95
C THR A 297 -1.74 -11.80 -12.00
N ALA A 298 -1.81 -10.54 -12.45
CA ALA A 298 -3.06 -9.82 -12.63
C ALA A 298 -3.96 -10.47 -13.70
N ALA A 299 -3.40 -10.90 -14.83
CA ALA A 299 -4.14 -11.56 -15.91
C ALA A 299 -4.76 -12.90 -15.49
N LYS A 300 -4.14 -13.61 -14.55
CA LYS A 300 -4.68 -14.86 -13.98
C LYS A 300 -5.79 -14.62 -12.94
N GLY A 301 -6.10 -13.36 -12.57
CA GLY A 301 -7.05 -13.04 -11.51
C GLY A 301 -6.58 -13.45 -10.11
N ILE A 302 -5.33 -13.84 -9.97
CA ILE A 302 -4.73 -14.33 -8.73
C ILE A 302 -3.86 -13.19 -8.18
N MET A 303 -4.45 -12.34 -7.34
CA MET A 303 -3.73 -11.20 -6.80
C MET A 303 -3.35 -11.45 -5.33
N PRO A 304 -2.04 -11.51 -5.02
CA PRO A 304 -1.58 -11.59 -3.65
C PRO A 304 -2.08 -10.43 -2.79
N ASP A 305 -2.50 -10.75 -1.58
CA ASP A 305 -2.90 -9.77 -0.56
C ASP A 305 -1.94 -9.79 0.64
N CYS A 306 -2.32 -9.09 1.71
CA CYS A 306 -1.56 -9.03 2.94
C CYS A 306 -1.44 -10.40 3.63
N HIS A 307 -2.51 -11.21 3.64
CA HIS A 307 -2.52 -12.52 4.28
C HIS A 307 -1.65 -13.53 3.53
N TRP A 308 -1.79 -13.58 2.20
CA TRP A 308 -0.91 -14.38 1.37
C TRP A 308 0.56 -13.98 1.57
N THR A 309 0.83 -12.68 1.65
CA THR A 309 2.17 -12.13 1.85
C THR A 309 2.77 -12.57 3.19
N SER A 310 2.03 -12.40 4.28
CA SER A 310 2.51 -12.73 5.63
C SER A 310 2.70 -14.23 5.81
N LEU A 311 1.75 -15.05 5.34
CA LEU A 311 1.79 -16.52 5.51
C LEU A 311 2.82 -17.19 4.60
N ASN A 312 3.20 -16.59 3.47
CA ASN A 312 4.22 -17.10 2.57
C ASN A 312 5.63 -16.60 2.87
N PHE A 313 5.82 -15.70 3.83
CA PHE A 313 7.10 -15.02 4.03
C PHE A 313 8.31 -15.95 4.12
N PHE A 314 8.19 -17.06 4.82
CA PHE A 314 9.25 -18.05 4.99
C PHE A 314 9.23 -19.19 3.94
N ASN A 315 8.26 -19.22 3.03
CA ASN A 315 8.21 -20.25 2.00
C ASN A 315 9.18 -19.91 0.87
N TYR A 316 9.91 -20.89 0.37
CA TYR A 316 10.80 -20.69 -0.78
C TYR A 316 9.97 -20.48 -2.06
N GLU A 317 8.99 -21.33 -2.28
CA GLU A 317 7.95 -21.17 -3.29
C GLU A 317 6.63 -20.80 -2.61
N PRO A 318 5.90 -19.82 -3.12
CA PRO A 318 4.65 -19.41 -2.52
C PRO A 318 3.56 -20.47 -2.67
N HIS A 319 2.80 -20.68 -1.63
CA HIS A 319 1.62 -21.53 -1.66
C HIS A 319 0.42 -20.74 -2.16
N GLU A 320 -0.05 -21.03 -3.38
CA GLU A 320 -1.18 -20.33 -4.01
C GLU A 320 -2.51 -20.56 -3.29
N TYR A 321 -2.69 -21.71 -2.61
CA TYR A 321 -3.91 -21.98 -1.84
C TYR A 321 -4.17 -20.96 -0.72
N LEU A 322 -3.14 -20.26 -0.26
CA LEU A 322 -3.26 -19.19 0.74
C LEU A 322 -3.93 -17.90 0.21
N LEU A 323 -4.29 -17.88 -1.08
CA LEU A 323 -5.17 -16.87 -1.66
C LEU A 323 -6.65 -17.11 -1.32
N ASP A 324 -7.02 -18.34 -0.93
CA ASP A 324 -8.34 -18.65 -0.39
C ASP A 324 -8.37 -18.26 1.10
N PRO A 325 -9.27 -17.34 1.51
CA PRO A 325 -9.33 -16.87 2.90
C PRO A 325 -9.60 -17.98 3.92
N ARG A 326 -10.37 -19.01 3.54
CA ARG A 326 -10.69 -20.13 4.43
C ARG A 326 -9.46 -21.02 4.67
N LEU A 327 -8.72 -21.32 3.59
CA LEU A 327 -7.51 -22.12 3.70
C LEU A 327 -6.40 -21.35 4.45
N ALA A 328 -6.30 -20.04 4.23
CA ALA A 328 -5.41 -19.17 5.00
C ALA A 328 -5.77 -19.15 6.50
N THR A 329 -7.07 -19.04 6.82
CA THR A 329 -7.55 -19.11 8.22
C THR A 329 -7.25 -20.46 8.86
N ASN A 330 -7.54 -21.56 8.17
CA ASN A 330 -7.23 -22.90 8.68
C ASN A 330 -5.73 -23.05 8.96
N ARG A 331 -4.89 -22.55 8.06
CA ARG A 331 -3.43 -22.58 8.24
C ARG A 331 -3.01 -21.83 9.51
N VAL A 332 -3.61 -20.68 9.81
CA VAL A 332 -3.32 -19.93 11.03
C VAL A 332 -3.76 -20.72 12.27
N LEU A 333 -4.95 -21.29 12.27
CA LEU A 333 -5.47 -22.06 13.41
C LEU A 333 -4.67 -23.34 13.67
N GLU A 334 -4.20 -23.99 12.62
CA GLU A 334 -3.40 -25.22 12.72
C GLU A 334 -1.98 -24.97 13.19
N ASP A 335 -1.30 -23.95 12.62
CA ASP A 335 0.14 -23.81 12.77
C ASP A 335 0.60 -22.68 13.68
N TYR A 336 -0.28 -21.80 14.12
CA TYR A 336 0.09 -20.63 14.91
C TYR A 336 -0.63 -20.60 16.25
N VAL A 337 -0.05 -19.90 17.21
CA VAL A 337 -0.67 -19.57 18.51
C VAL A 337 -0.65 -18.07 18.73
N PRO A 338 -1.66 -17.51 19.41
CA PRO A 338 -1.66 -16.10 19.76
C PRO A 338 -0.56 -15.81 20.78
N VAL A 339 0.11 -14.66 20.61
CA VAL A 339 1.17 -14.17 21.50
C VAL A 339 0.94 -12.71 21.85
N SER A 340 1.51 -12.31 22.99
CA SER A 340 1.56 -10.92 23.46
C SER A 340 2.96 -10.33 23.22
N PRO A 341 3.11 -9.00 23.21
CA PRO A 341 4.43 -8.39 23.16
C PRO A 341 5.35 -8.86 24.30
N PRO A 342 6.66 -8.90 24.10
CA PRO A 342 7.37 -8.42 22.92
C PRO A 342 7.25 -9.37 21.72
N TYR A 343 7.09 -8.75 20.53
CA TYR A 343 7.07 -9.51 19.28
C TYR A 343 8.49 -9.91 18.88
N THR A 344 8.59 -10.97 18.08
CA THR A 344 9.86 -11.43 17.52
C THR A 344 9.77 -11.61 16.01
N TYR A 345 10.90 -11.68 15.34
CA TYR A 345 10.97 -11.88 13.89
C TYR A 345 10.12 -13.07 13.44
N GLY A 346 9.23 -12.81 12.51
CA GLY A 346 8.33 -13.82 11.98
C GLY A 346 6.95 -13.90 12.63
N ASP A 347 6.68 -13.16 13.69
CA ASP A 347 5.32 -13.03 14.22
C ASP A 347 4.43 -12.34 13.19
N ILE A 348 3.21 -12.85 13.01
CA ILE A 348 2.22 -12.22 12.13
C ILE A 348 1.26 -11.39 12.97
N LEU A 349 1.20 -10.10 12.68
CA LEU A 349 0.27 -9.17 13.31
C LEU A 349 -1.01 -9.10 12.48
N PHE A 350 -2.11 -9.61 13.00
CA PHE A 350 -3.42 -9.52 12.40
C PHE A 350 -4.18 -8.32 12.96
N PHE A 351 -4.78 -7.55 12.09
CA PHE A 351 -5.70 -6.47 12.40
C PHE A 351 -7.11 -7.04 12.39
N LEU A 352 -7.70 -7.19 13.57
CA LEU A 352 -8.99 -7.84 13.78
C LEU A 352 -10.07 -6.78 13.97
N ARG A 353 -11.18 -6.90 13.25
CA ARG A 353 -12.33 -6.02 13.37
C ARG A 353 -13.03 -6.23 14.72
N ALA A 354 -13.40 -5.12 15.39
CA ALA A 354 -14.05 -5.19 16.69
C ALA A 354 -15.44 -5.86 16.64
N ALA A 355 -16.17 -5.69 15.54
CA ALA A 355 -17.56 -6.14 15.41
C ALA A 355 -17.70 -7.67 15.31
N ASP A 356 -16.77 -8.36 14.66
CA ASP A 356 -16.89 -9.79 14.34
C ASP A 356 -15.60 -10.58 14.56
N GLY A 357 -14.50 -9.91 14.86
CA GLY A 357 -13.18 -10.55 15.05
C GLY A 357 -12.50 -10.98 13.75
N ASP A 358 -13.08 -10.67 12.58
CA ASP A 358 -12.49 -11.00 11.30
C ASP A 358 -11.20 -10.21 11.05
N ALA A 359 -10.19 -10.90 10.51
CA ALA A 359 -8.95 -10.28 10.09
C ALA A 359 -9.13 -9.53 8.77
N PHE A 360 -8.95 -8.20 8.78
CA PHE A 360 -9.03 -7.38 7.58
C PHE A 360 -7.67 -6.94 7.04
N HIS A 361 -6.61 -7.12 7.82
CA HIS A 361 -5.23 -6.93 7.37
C HIS A 361 -4.28 -7.81 8.16
N SER A 362 -3.09 -8.07 7.60
CA SER A 362 -1.97 -8.66 8.32
C SER A 362 -0.63 -8.17 7.79
N CYS A 363 0.36 -8.14 8.67
CA CYS A 363 1.75 -7.87 8.34
C CYS A 363 2.67 -8.78 9.14
N LEU A 364 3.87 -9.03 8.63
CA LEU A 364 4.87 -9.84 9.32
C LEU A 364 5.86 -8.92 10.03
N TYR A 365 6.06 -9.15 11.32
CA TYR A 365 6.98 -8.39 12.16
C TYR A 365 8.43 -8.71 11.81
N LEU A 366 9.22 -7.66 11.59
CA LEU A 366 10.65 -7.77 11.28
C LEU A 366 11.52 -7.49 12.51
N ALA A 367 11.46 -6.26 13.02
CA ALA A 367 12.27 -5.80 14.14
C ALA A 367 11.77 -4.42 14.61
N ASP A 368 11.85 -4.10 15.91
CA ASP A 368 11.42 -2.86 16.56
C ASP A 368 9.95 -2.53 16.23
N ASP A 369 9.69 -1.61 15.33
CA ASP A 369 8.35 -1.28 14.80
C ASP A 369 8.18 -1.63 13.32
N LEU A 370 9.21 -2.22 12.70
CA LEU A 370 9.19 -2.54 11.27
C LEU A 370 8.43 -3.83 10.98
N VAL A 371 7.62 -3.78 9.93
CA VAL A 371 6.84 -4.89 9.41
C VAL A 371 6.97 -5.01 7.89
N PHE A 372 6.80 -6.22 7.37
CA PHE A 372 6.70 -6.49 5.94
C PHE A 372 5.25 -6.76 5.56
N THR A 373 4.74 -6.07 4.54
CA THR A 373 3.34 -6.20 4.12
C THR A 373 3.11 -5.82 2.65
N LYS A 374 1.88 -6.04 2.19
CA LYS A 374 1.31 -5.52 0.96
C LYS A 374 -0.09 -4.98 1.24
N ASN A 375 -0.36 -3.74 0.84
CA ASN A 375 -1.65 -3.11 1.09
C ASN A 375 -2.68 -3.50 0.01
N GLY A 376 -3.60 -4.40 0.38
CA GLY A 376 -4.71 -4.83 -0.47
C GLY A 376 -4.33 -5.72 -1.66
N ARG A 377 -5.34 -6.09 -2.46
CA ARG A 377 -5.23 -6.91 -3.67
C ARG A 377 -5.01 -6.11 -4.95
N ASN A 378 -4.53 -4.90 -4.84
CA ASN A 378 -4.33 -4.00 -5.95
C ASN A 378 -2.98 -4.27 -6.65
N GLN A 379 -2.95 -4.23 -7.97
CA GLN A 379 -1.73 -4.36 -8.77
C GLN A 379 -0.81 -3.14 -8.60
N LEU A 380 -1.37 -1.96 -8.31
CA LEU A 380 -0.62 -0.73 -8.09
C LEU A 380 -0.08 -0.59 -6.66
N SER A 381 -0.29 -1.58 -5.79
CA SER A 381 0.24 -1.61 -4.43
C SER A 381 1.46 -2.53 -4.36
N PRO A 382 2.64 -1.99 -4.01
CA PRO A 382 3.88 -2.77 -3.90
C PRO A 382 3.95 -3.57 -2.60
N TRP A 383 4.89 -4.51 -2.52
CA TRP A 383 5.35 -5.06 -1.25
C TRP A 383 6.32 -4.09 -0.60
N ILE A 384 6.10 -3.80 0.68
CA ILE A 384 6.80 -2.75 1.41
C ILE A 384 7.29 -3.20 2.79
N ILE A 385 8.34 -2.53 3.26
CA ILE A 385 8.62 -2.40 4.68
C ILE A 385 7.88 -1.16 5.17
N SER A 386 7.13 -1.30 6.24
CA SER A 386 6.36 -0.23 6.88
C SER A 386 6.59 -0.23 8.38
N THR A 387 6.05 0.74 9.09
CA THR A 387 5.98 0.70 10.56
C THR A 387 4.61 0.18 11.00
N ILE A 388 4.53 -0.39 12.21
CA ILE A 388 3.25 -0.77 12.82
C ILE A 388 2.33 0.44 12.91
N GLU A 389 2.88 1.63 13.19
CA GLU A 389 2.14 2.88 13.26
C GLU A 389 1.53 3.24 11.91
N ASP A 390 2.31 3.21 10.81
CA ASP A 390 1.80 3.53 9.48
C ASP A 390 0.70 2.56 9.03
N VAL A 391 0.89 1.26 9.28
CA VAL A 391 -0.14 0.26 8.98
C VAL A 391 -1.39 0.51 9.82
N SER A 392 -1.23 0.86 11.09
CA SER A 392 -2.35 1.20 11.97
C SER A 392 -3.10 2.45 11.49
N ARG A 393 -2.39 3.49 11.07
CA ARG A 393 -2.99 4.70 10.47
C ARG A 393 -3.80 4.38 9.22
N VAL A 394 -3.33 3.45 8.38
CA VAL A 394 -4.06 3.04 7.17
C VAL A 394 -5.34 2.29 7.53
N TYR A 395 -5.28 1.32 8.43
CA TYR A 395 -6.36 0.35 8.62
C TYR A 395 -7.27 0.66 9.81
N LEU A 396 -6.73 1.15 10.94
CA LEU A 396 -7.51 1.44 12.14
C LEU A 396 -8.12 2.85 12.15
N SER A 397 -7.75 3.73 11.21
CA SER A 397 -8.39 5.04 11.07
C SER A 397 -9.85 4.97 10.59
N ILE A 398 -10.26 3.86 10.01
CA ILE A 398 -11.57 3.66 9.37
C ILE A 398 -12.33 2.45 9.88
N THR A 399 -11.62 1.51 10.50
CA THR A 399 -12.20 0.26 11.00
C THR A 399 -11.82 0.13 12.47
N GLU A 400 -12.81 0.13 13.34
CA GLU A 400 -12.60 -0.15 14.75
C GLU A 400 -12.09 -1.59 14.89
N GLY A 401 -10.94 -1.72 15.54
CA GLY A 401 -10.28 -3.02 15.62
C GLY A 401 -9.10 -3.03 16.59
N ARG A 402 -8.44 -4.17 16.66
CA ARG A 402 -7.26 -4.40 17.49
C ARG A 402 -6.20 -5.19 16.74
N ILE A 403 -4.96 -5.12 17.18
CA ILE A 403 -3.87 -5.96 16.71
C ILE A 403 -3.75 -7.18 17.62
N GLN A 404 -3.68 -8.36 17.00
CA GLN A 404 -3.37 -9.63 17.67
C GLN A 404 -2.22 -10.31 16.93
N ALA A 405 -1.13 -10.56 17.63
CA ALA A 405 0.01 -11.26 17.06
C ALA A 405 -0.15 -12.78 17.17
N TYR A 406 0.39 -13.49 16.20
CA TYR A 406 0.42 -14.94 16.14
C TYR A 406 1.83 -15.42 15.79
N ARG A 407 2.33 -16.41 16.53
CA ARG A 407 3.64 -17.04 16.33
C ARG A 407 3.46 -18.48 15.90
N ARG A 408 4.32 -18.94 14.98
CA ARG A 408 4.29 -20.34 14.56
C ARG A 408 4.66 -21.28 15.71
N LYS A 409 3.94 -22.41 15.79
CA LYS A 409 4.13 -23.41 16.84
C LYS A 409 5.53 -24.03 16.82
N ASP A 410 6.12 -24.20 15.63
CA ASP A 410 7.47 -24.76 15.48
C ASP A 410 8.60 -23.87 16.04
N GLN A 411 8.34 -22.57 16.26
CA GLN A 411 9.29 -21.67 16.90
C GLN A 411 9.41 -21.91 18.42
N PHE A 412 8.52 -22.68 19.02
CA PHE A 412 8.57 -23.04 20.43
C PHE A 412 9.24 -24.41 20.68
N THR A 413 9.48 -25.20 19.63
CA THR A 413 9.99 -26.59 19.73
C THR A 413 11.51 -26.67 19.67
N GLU A 414 12.22 -25.63 19.25
CA GLU A 414 13.70 -25.67 19.08
C GLU A 414 14.51 -25.36 20.37
N ALA A 415 13.84 -25.18 21.51
CA ALA A 415 14.55 -24.96 22.79
C ALA A 415 14.95 -26.26 23.52
N THR A 416 14.83 -27.43 22.88
CA THR A 416 15.04 -28.75 23.51
C THR A 416 15.95 -29.72 22.76
N GLU A 417 16.89 -29.24 21.94
CA GLU A 417 18.00 -30.10 21.46
C GLU A 417 19.37 -29.45 21.64
#